data_309508ecee751a514edb7527abc008d4
#
_entry.id   309508ecee751a514edb7527abc008d4
#
_cell.length_a   1.000
_cell.length_b   1.000
_cell.length_c   1.000
_cell.angle_alpha   90.00
_cell.angle_beta   90.00
_cell.angle_gamma   90.00
#
_symmetry.space_group_name_H-M   'P 1'
#
loop_
_entity.id
_entity.type
_entity.pdbx_description
1 polymer ?
#
loop_
_entity_poly.entity_id
_entity_poly.type
_entity_poly.pdbx_seq_one_letter_code
_entity_poly.pdbx_strand_id
1 'polypeptide(L)'
;MARPNLLYIHSDQHSPFVMGCGGDKIVSTPHLDRLAAEGVTLDACYCPSPVCVPSRMATLAGRYPSDNQVWTNSHMLDSAIPTLAHAMGAGGYSPTLIGRMHAVGPDQLHGYVE
;
A
#
# COMPACT_ATOMS: atom_id res chain seq x y z
N MET A 1 -14.07 -20.89 11.94
CA MET A 1 -12.62 -20.80 11.64
C MET A 1 -12.10 -19.47 12.15
N ALA A 2 -10.92 -19.45 12.77
CA ALA A 2 -10.28 -18.19 13.15
C ALA A 2 -9.93 -17.38 11.88
N ARG A 3 -10.21 -16.08 11.89
CA ARG A 3 -9.85 -15.20 10.78
C ARG A 3 -8.34 -14.92 10.84
N PRO A 4 -7.60 -15.02 9.73
CA PRO A 4 -6.18 -14.69 9.71
C PRO A 4 -5.98 -13.17 9.89
N ASN A 5 -4.90 -12.79 10.54
CA ASN A 5 -4.45 -11.40 10.52
C ASN A 5 -3.82 -11.07 9.17
N LEU A 6 -3.99 -9.83 8.73
CA LEU A 6 -3.35 -9.31 7.51
C LEU A 6 -2.29 -8.29 7.90
N LEU A 7 -1.05 -8.53 7.52
CA LEU A 7 0.04 -7.56 7.63
C LEU A 7 0.40 -7.07 6.23
N TYR A 8 0.18 -5.78 5.97
CA TYR A 8 0.59 -5.12 4.74
C TYR A 8 1.80 -4.22 5.00
N ILE A 9 2.93 -4.53 4.37
CA ILE A 9 4.16 -3.74 4.47
C ILE A 9 4.38 -3.02 3.15
N HIS A 10 4.43 -1.69 3.21
CA HIS A 10 4.64 -0.84 2.05
C HIS A 10 5.94 -0.05 2.19
N SER A 11 6.87 -0.26 1.27
CA SER A 11 8.11 0.52 1.17
C SER A 11 7.94 1.61 0.13
N ASP A 12 8.14 2.87 0.53
CA ASP A 12 8.14 4.00 -0.40
C ASP A 12 9.44 4.01 -1.22
N GLN A 13 9.32 4.27 -2.50
CA GLN A 13 10.43 4.52 -3.41
C GLN A 13 11.49 3.38 -3.47
N HIS A 14 11.11 2.17 -3.08
CA HIS A 14 11.98 1.01 -3.17
C HIS A 14 11.90 0.40 -4.58
N SER A 15 13.02 0.40 -5.28
CA SER A 15 13.11 -0.28 -6.58
C SER A 15 13.14 -1.80 -6.40
N PRO A 16 12.34 -2.56 -7.16
CA PRO A 16 12.37 -4.03 -7.10
C PRO A 16 13.72 -4.63 -7.51
N PHE A 17 14.54 -3.86 -8.23
CA PHE A 17 15.89 -4.29 -8.61
C PHE A 17 16.92 -4.15 -7.49
N VAL A 18 16.61 -3.48 -6.39
CA VAL A 18 17.49 -3.30 -5.23
C VAL A 18 17.11 -4.29 -4.12
N MET A 19 17.07 -5.57 -4.48
CA MET A 19 16.83 -6.72 -3.59
C MET A 19 17.57 -7.93 -4.11
N GLY A 20 18.05 -8.82 -3.23
CA GLY A 20 18.71 -10.08 -3.61
C GLY A 20 17.81 -10.94 -4.48
N CYS A 21 16.55 -11.15 -4.10
CA CYS A 21 15.54 -11.86 -4.90
C CYS A 21 15.21 -11.15 -6.22
N GLY A 22 15.46 -9.85 -6.34
CA GLY A 22 15.35 -9.07 -7.58
C GLY A 22 16.59 -9.14 -8.48
N GLY A 23 17.63 -9.85 -8.04
CA GLY A 23 18.87 -10.04 -8.80
C GLY A 23 20.03 -9.10 -8.44
N ASP A 24 19.87 -8.22 -7.45
CA ASP A 24 20.97 -7.38 -6.95
C ASP A 24 22.01 -8.24 -6.25
N LYS A 25 23.29 -8.00 -6.61
CA LYS A 25 24.44 -8.74 -6.03
C LYS A 25 25.21 -7.96 -4.97
N ILE A 26 24.83 -6.72 -4.74
CA ILE A 26 25.53 -5.78 -3.85
C ILE A 26 24.74 -5.64 -2.54
N VAL A 27 23.44 -5.43 -2.65
CA VAL A 27 22.56 -5.23 -1.50
C VAL A 27 22.15 -6.57 -0.90
N SER A 28 22.31 -6.70 0.42
CA SER A 28 21.86 -7.88 1.16
C SER A 28 20.47 -7.65 1.74
N THR A 29 19.51 -8.44 1.30
CA THR A 29 18.11 -8.38 1.77
C THR A 29 17.59 -9.74 2.24
N PRO A 30 18.26 -10.40 3.23
CA PRO A 30 18.02 -11.81 3.56
C PRO A 30 16.57 -12.09 4.02
N HIS A 31 15.92 -11.13 4.66
CA HIS A 31 14.52 -11.29 5.12
C HIS A 31 13.52 -11.20 3.98
N LEU A 32 13.73 -10.28 3.02
CA LEU A 32 12.91 -10.17 1.80
C LEU A 32 13.13 -11.38 0.90
N ASP A 33 14.37 -11.81 0.75
CA ASP A 33 14.74 -12.98 -0.05
C ASP A 33 14.10 -14.26 0.51
N ARG A 34 14.09 -14.42 1.84
CA ARG A 34 13.41 -15.53 2.49
C ARG A 34 11.90 -15.46 2.25
N LEU A 35 11.29 -14.29 2.40
CA LEU A 35 9.86 -14.11 2.17
C LEU A 35 9.48 -14.43 0.73
N ALA A 36 10.31 -14.03 -0.24
CA ALA A 36 10.14 -14.35 -1.65
C ALA A 36 10.24 -15.87 -1.92
N ALA A 37 11.17 -16.55 -1.24
CA ALA A 37 11.35 -18.00 -1.40
C ALA A 37 10.22 -18.84 -0.76
N GLU A 38 9.62 -18.35 0.32
CA GLU A 38 8.54 -19.01 1.05
C GLU A 38 7.14 -18.66 0.53
N GLY A 39 7.02 -17.56 -0.22
CA GLY A 39 5.75 -16.99 -0.67
C GLY A 39 5.61 -16.93 -2.18
N VAL A 40 4.98 -15.86 -2.65
CA VAL A 40 4.77 -15.57 -4.08
C VAL A 40 5.42 -14.25 -4.42
N THR A 41 6.25 -14.24 -5.46
CA THR A 41 6.82 -13.03 -6.05
C THR A 41 6.04 -12.65 -7.31
N LEU A 42 5.68 -11.39 -7.43
CA LEU A 42 4.97 -10.85 -8.59
C LEU A 42 5.97 -10.06 -9.45
N ASP A 43 6.43 -10.64 -10.53
CA ASP A 43 7.47 -10.05 -11.41
C ASP A 43 6.95 -8.84 -12.21
N ALA A 44 5.63 -8.76 -12.41
CA ALA A 44 4.98 -7.72 -13.21
C ALA A 44 3.89 -6.99 -12.40
N CYS A 45 4.29 -6.42 -11.26
CA CYS A 45 3.42 -5.57 -10.44
C CYS A 45 3.75 -4.10 -10.70
N TYR A 46 2.76 -3.33 -11.16
CA TYR A 46 2.95 -1.95 -11.59
C TYR A 46 2.24 -0.97 -10.67
N CYS A 47 2.95 0.09 -10.32
CA CYS A 47 2.37 1.22 -9.62
C CYS A 47 1.48 2.03 -10.59
N PRO A 48 0.25 2.40 -10.22
CA PRO A 48 -0.66 3.14 -11.08
C PRO A 48 -0.27 4.61 -11.28
N SER A 49 0.64 5.14 -10.46
CA SER A 49 1.16 6.50 -10.56
C SER A 49 2.56 6.59 -9.95
N PRO A 50 3.50 7.30 -10.58
CA PRO A 50 4.87 7.47 -10.06
C PRO A 50 4.99 8.57 -8.99
N VAL A 51 3.87 9.03 -8.42
CA VAL A 51 3.80 10.12 -7.45
C VAL A 51 3.18 9.61 -6.14
N CYS A 52 3.70 10.05 -5.00
CA CYS A 52 3.41 9.47 -3.68
C CYS A 52 1.91 9.41 -3.35
N VAL A 53 1.21 10.55 -3.29
CA VAL A 53 -0.21 10.59 -2.89
C VAL A 53 -1.10 9.86 -3.89
N PRO A 54 -1.01 10.09 -5.21
CA PRO A 54 -1.79 9.34 -6.19
C PRO A 54 -1.60 7.82 -6.10
N SER A 55 -0.35 7.36 -5.96
CA SER A 55 -0.06 5.94 -5.80
C SER A 55 -0.69 5.35 -4.54
N ARG A 56 -0.51 6.03 -3.40
CA ARG A 56 -1.03 5.57 -2.11
C ARG A 56 -2.54 5.54 -2.09
N MET A 57 -3.18 6.61 -2.56
CA MET A 57 -4.65 6.68 -2.61
C MET A 57 -5.25 5.69 -3.60
N ALA A 58 -4.57 5.44 -4.72
CA ALA A 58 -4.99 4.39 -5.66
C ALA A 58 -4.90 3.00 -5.03
N THR A 59 -3.81 2.70 -4.31
CA THR A 59 -3.64 1.42 -3.61
C THR A 59 -4.68 1.23 -2.52
N LEU A 60 -4.94 2.27 -1.70
CA LEU A 60 -5.91 2.19 -0.61
C LEU A 60 -7.36 2.05 -1.11
N ALA A 61 -7.71 2.80 -2.14
CA ALA A 61 -9.06 2.80 -2.71
C ALA A 61 -9.30 1.65 -3.70
N GLY A 62 -8.26 0.97 -4.16
CA GLY A 62 -8.37 -0.03 -5.23
C GLY A 62 -8.87 0.58 -6.54
N ARG A 63 -8.57 1.86 -6.80
CA ARG A 63 -9.04 2.61 -7.98
C ARG A 63 -7.89 3.36 -8.62
N TYR A 64 -7.92 3.47 -9.94
CA TYR A 64 -6.94 4.28 -10.66
C TYR A 64 -7.09 5.78 -10.33
N PRO A 65 -6.02 6.59 -10.50
CA PRO A 65 -6.10 8.04 -10.33
C PRO A 65 -7.17 8.71 -11.21
N SER A 66 -7.47 8.17 -12.40
CA SER A 66 -8.58 8.59 -13.25
C SER A 66 -9.95 8.49 -12.57
N ASP A 67 -10.11 7.50 -11.68
CA ASP A 67 -11.40 7.20 -11.06
C ASP A 67 -11.54 7.87 -9.70
N ASN A 68 -10.43 7.98 -8.94
CA ASN A 68 -10.42 8.61 -7.63
C ASN A 68 -10.04 10.10 -7.67
N GLN A 69 -9.67 10.64 -8.85
CA GLN A 69 -9.33 12.02 -9.12
C GLN A 69 -8.12 12.57 -8.35
N VAL A 70 -7.25 11.69 -7.85
CA VAL A 70 -6.04 12.08 -7.13
C VAL A 70 -4.83 12.03 -8.08
N TRP A 71 -4.44 13.18 -8.63
CA TRP A 71 -3.41 13.29 -9.65
C TRP A 71 -2.07 13.78 -9.16
N THR A 72 -2.04 14.55 -8.08
CA THR A 72 -0.83 15.16 -7.52
C THR A 72 -0.78 15.01 -5.99
N ASN A 73 0.36 15.36 -5.40
CA ASN A 73 0.52 15.36 -3.95
C ASN A 73 -0.30 16.44 -3.21
N SER A 74 -0.97 17.31 -3.94
CA SER A 74 -1.86 18.34 -3.37
C SER A 74 -3.34 17.97 -3.44
N HIS A 75 -3.68 16.85 -4.11
CA HIS A 75 -5.04 16.37 -4.18
C HIS A 75 -5.37 15.50 -2.97
N MET A 76 -6.60 15.59 -2.52
CA MET A 76 -7.12 14.71 -1.47
C MET A 76 -8.05 13.64 -2.06
N LEU A 77 -8.05 12.49 -1.43
CA LEU A 77 -9.04 11.45 -1.71
C LEU A 77 -10.38 11.88 -1.11
N ASP A 78 -11.44 11.78 -1.90
CA ASP A 78 -12.81 12.03 -1.40
C ASP A 78 -13.13 11.01 -0.30
N SER A 79 -13.55 11.51 0.87
CA SER A 79 -13.91 10.68 2.04
C SER A 79 -15.10 9.75 1.78
N ALA A 80 -15.89 9.99 0.74
CA ALA A 80 -16.95 9.09 0.31
C ALA A 80 -16.43 7.83 -0.41
N ILE A 81 -15.16 7.82 -0.82
CA ILE A 81 -14.55 6.67 -1.47
C ILE A 81 -14.09 5.66 -0.39
N PRO A 82 -14.68 4.46 -0.35
CA PRO A 82 -14.26 3.44 0.60
C PRO A 82 -12.84 2.94 0.28
N THR A 83 -12.07 2.69 1.32
CA THR A 83 -10.71 2.16 1.22
C THR A 83 -10.64 0.72 1.70
N LEU A 84 -9.46 0.10 1.56
CA LEU A 84 -9.16 -1.21 2.14
C LEU A 84 -9.47 -1.25 3.65
N ALA A 85 -9.14 -0.18 4.38
CA ALA A 85 -9.40 -0.11 5.82
C ALA A 85 -10.89 -0.16 6.13
N HIS A 86 -11.73 0.57 5.39
CA HIS A 86 -13.19 0.50 5.53
C HIS A 86 -13.71 -0.92 5.25
N ALA A 87 -13.23 -1.56 4.18
CA ALA A 87 -13.65 -2.91 3.83
C ALA A 87 -13.24 -3.93 4.91
N MET A 88 -12.03 -3.82 5.45
CA MET A 88 -11.56 -4.67 6.53
C MET A 88 -12.34 -4.43 7.83
N GLY A 89 -12.62 -3.16 8.18
CA GLY A 89 -13.45 -2.80 9.32
C GLY A 89 -14.87 -3.37 9.21
N ALA A 90 -15.51 -3.25 8.05
CA ALA A 90 -16.81 -3.86 7.77
C ALA A 90 -16.76 -5.41 7.89
N GLY A 91 -15.61 -6.01 7.58
CA GLY A 91 -15.33 -7.43 7.78
C GLY A 91 -15.05 -7.83 9.24
N GLY A 92 -15.08 -6.87 10.20
CA GLY A 92 -14.84 -7.10 11.62
C GLY A 92 -13.36 -7.17 12.02
N TYR A 93 -12.48 -6.59 11.24
CA TYR A 93 -11.08 -6.35 11.59
C TYR A 93 -10.93 -4.97 12.26
N SER A 94 -9.82 -4.77 12.97
CA SER A 94 -9.40 -3.47 13.49
C SER A 94 -8.20 -3.00 12.66
N PRO A 95 -8.43 -2.21 11.59
CA PRO A 95 -7.35 -1.77 10.72
C PRO A 95 -6.52 -0.69 11.41
N THR A 96 -5.24 -0.95 11.60
CA THR A 96 -4.28 -0.04 12.23
C THR A 96 -3.20 0.35 11.22
N LEU A 97 -2.83 1.63 11.19
CA LEU A 97 -1.76 2.16 10.36
C LEU A 97 -0.55 2.51 11.23
N ILE A 98 0.62 2.02 10.86
CA ILE A 98 1.89 2.40 11.49
C ILE A 98 2.80 2.99 10.42
N GLY A 99 3.15 4.25 10.55
CA GLY A 99 4.01 4.97 9.62
C GLY A 99 3.28 6.07 8.85
N ARG A 100 3.71 6.32 7.61
CA ARG A 100 3.23 7.45 6.81
C ARG A 100 2.23 7.03 5.76
N MET A 101 0.98 7.49 5.89
CA MET A 101 -0.03 7.39 4.83
C MET A 101 0.15 8.48 3.76
N HIS A 102 0.54 9.67 4.15
CA HIS A 102 0.58 10.86 3.31
C HIS A 102 -0.81 11.29 2.80
N ALA A 103 -1.84 11.12 3.63
CA ALA A 103 -3.16 11.65 3.35
C ALA A 103 -3.10 13.19 3.31
N VAL A 104 -3.92 13.78 2.44
CA VAL A 104 -4.08 15.23 2.27
C VAL A 104 -5.53 15.58 2.59
N GLY A 105 -5.75 16.71 3.27
CA GLY A 105 -7.07 17.16 3.63
C GLY A 105 -7.49 16.79 5.06
N PRO A 106 -8.76 16.97 5.41
CA PRO A 106 -9.24 16.77 6.79
C PRO A 106 -9.34 15.30 7.20
N ASP A 107 -9.61 14.39 6.25
CA ASP A 107 -9.65 12.96 6.53
C ASP A 107 -8.23 12.38 6.45
N GLN A 108 -7.63 12.14 7.62
CA GLN A 108 -6.29 11.61 7.74
C GLN A 108 -6.27 10.10 7.97
N LEU A 109 -7.41 9.52 8.36
CA LEU A 109 -7.49 8.11 8.74
C LEU A 109 -7.99 7.21 7.62
N HIS A 110 -8.87 7.69 6.76
CA HIS A 110 -9.43 6.93 5.63
C HIS A 110 -9.86 5.50 6.01
N GLY A 111 -10.50 5.36 7.19
CA GLY A 111 -11.02 4.09 7.70
C GLY A 111 -10.10 3.33 8.64
N TYR A 112 -8.87 3.77 8.87
CA TYR A 112 -8.03 3.25 9.95
C TYR A 112 -8.51 3.76 11.31
N VAL A 113 -8.31 2.98 12.36
CA VAL A 113 -8.76 3.35 13.73
C VAL A 113 -7.69 4.10 14.50
N GLU A 114 -6.41 3.96 14.12
CA GLU A 114 -5.24 4.69 14.64
C GLU A 114 -4.06 4.58 13.65
#